data_57a0dd8072dd579af77b8aa295a9b765
#
_entry.id   57a0dd8072dd579af77b8aa295a9b765
#
_cell.length_a   1.000
_cell.length_b   1.000
_cell.length_c   1.000
_cell.angle_alpha   90.00
_cell.angle_beta   90.00
_cell.angle_gamma   90.00
#
_symmetry.space_group_name_H-M   'P 1'
#
loop_
_entity.id
_entity.type
_entity.pdbx_description
1 polymer ?
#
loop_
_entity_poly.entity_id
_entity_poly.type
_entity_poly.pdbx_seq_one_letter_code
_entity_poly.pdbx_strand_id
1 'polypeptide(L)'
;WYPGHMTKAKRMMQEDIKLIDIVIELVDARIPLSSKNPDIDELAKNKYRLILLNKSDLADDAVTAKWEKYYSEKGFFVAKINARDGVGMKSINGIVQEACREKIERDRKRGIINRPIRAMIVGIPKVGNKPGVTKGKQWIRLGKNIELLDTPGILWPKFDDEAVGLRLAYIGSINDEILNVTDIAVELIKFLQANYCQTLTQRYNIESTGDPVQVIAQIAEKRQCIKKGGELDYDKASALLMDDFRSGKLGRITLETP
;
A
#
# COMPACT_ATOMS: atom_id res chain seq x y z
N TRP A 1 5.24 -8.42 20.73
CA TRP A 1 6.10 -8.33 19.54
C TRP A 1 7.31 -9.23 19.71
N TYR A 2 7.46 -10.25 18.87
CA TYR A 2 8.54 -11.23 19.02
C TYR A 2 9.63 -10.95 17.95
N PRO A 3 10.82 -10.48 18.36
CA PRO A 3 11.95 -10.25 17.45
C PRO A 3 12.36 -11.48 16.62
N GLY A 4 12.16 -12.69 17.17
CA GLY A 4 12.56 -13.94 16.53
C GLY A 4 11.82 -14.29 15.24
N HIS A 5 10.52 -13.97 15.11
CA HIS A 5 9.76 -14.25 13.89
C HIS A 5 10.19 -13.39 12.71
N MET A 6 10.62 -12.17 12.99
CA MET A 6 11.04 -11.20 11.97
C MET A 6 12.43 -11.49 11.45
N THR A 7 13.36 -11.84 12.34
CA THR A 7 14.70 -12.29 11.94
C THR A 7 14.61 -13.54 11.07
N LYS A 8 13.70 -14.46 11.41
CA LYS A 8 13.44 -15.66 10.59
C LYS A 8 12.84 -15.30 9.24
N ALA A 9 11.87 -14.39 9.18
CA ALA A 9 11.26 -13.94 7.93
C ALA A 9 12.27 -13.23 7.02
N LYS A 10 13.10 -12.32 7.55
CA LYS A 10 14.17 -11.65 6.82
C LYS A 10 15.19 -12.65 6.26
N ARG A 11 15.62 -13.63 7.06
CA ARG A 11 16.52 -14.68 6.61
C ARG A 11 15.91 -15.56 5.52
N MET A 12 14.66 -15.94 5.64
CA MET A 12 13.93 -16.67 4.60
C MET A 12 13.88 -15.87 3.30
N MET A 13 13.58 -14.57 3.37
CA MET A 13 13.58 -13.69 2.20
C MET A 13 14.97 -13.58 1.56
N GLN A 14 16.04 -13.50 2.36
CA GLN A 14 17.41 -13.50 1.85
C GLN A 14 17.78 -14.78 1.08
N GLU A 15 17.25 -15.92 1.49
CA GLU A 15 17.43 -17.18 0.78
C GLU A 15 16.58 -17.24 -0.49
N ASP A 16 15.35 -16.78 -0.41
CA ASP A 16 14.38 -16.82 -1.50
C ASP A 16 14.77 -15.87 -2.64
N ILE A 17 15.26 -14.69 -2.31
CA ILE A 17 15.64 -13.67 -3.29
C ILE A 17 16.77 -14.14 -4.22
N LYS A 18 17.58 -15.11 -3.79
CA LYS A 18 18.62 -15.73 -4.65
C LYS A 18 18.05 -16.48 -5.84
N LEU A 19 16.81 -16.99 -5.69
CA LEU A 19 16.11 -17.77 -6.72
C LEU A 19 15.30 -16.88 -7.68
N ILE A 20 15.19 -15.59 -7.40
CA ILE A 20 14.30 -14.64 -8.04
C ILE A 20 15.06 -13.83 -9.11
N ASP A 21 14.38 -13.53 -10.20
CA ASP A 21 14.86 -12.66 -11.27
C ASP A 21 14.37 -11.22 -11.07
N ILE A 22 13.12 -11.05 -10.66
CA ILE A 22 12.47 -9.75 -10.45
C ILE A 22 11.70 -9.71 -9.14
N VAL A 23 11.80 -8.59 -8.44
CA VAL A 23 10.97 -8.29 -7.26
C VAL A 23 9.87 -7.33 -7.67
N ILE A 24 8.63 -7.70 -7.38
CA ILE A 24 7.42 -6.91 -7.62
C ILE A 24 6.96 -6.38 -6.27
N GLU A 25 7.04 -5.06 -6.08
CA GLU A 25 6.61 -4.39 -4.86
C GLU A 25 5.20 -3.87 -5.03
N LEU A 26 4.27 -4.39 -4.24
CA LEU A 26 2.89 -3.93 -4.20
C LEU A 26 2.75 -2.85 -3.13
N VAL A 27 2.59 -1.59 -3.54
CA VAL A 27 2.44 -0.43 -2.66
C VAL A 27 1.06 0.20 -2.82
N ASP A 28 0.55 0.86 -1.78
CA ASP A 28 -0.69 1.62 -1.87
C ASP A 28 -0.41 2.98 -2.54
N ALA A 29 -1.10 3.29 -3.63
CA ALA A 29 -0.88 4.52 -4.41
C ALA A 29 -1.14 5.82 -3.62
N ARG A 30 -1.84 5.73 -2.48
CA ARG A 30 -2.08 6.86 -1.58
C ARG A 30 -0.88 7.18 -0.69
N ILE A 31 0.01 6.19 -0.46
CA ILE A 31 1.21 6.28 0.38
C ILE A 31 2.36 5.44 -0.23
N PRO A 32 2.84 5.77 -1.42
CA PRO A 32 3.76 4.91 -2.18
C PRO A 32 5.10 4.66 -1.50
N LEU A 33 5.62 5.63 -0.74
CA LEU A 33 6.86 5.49 0.02
C LEU A 33 6.63 4.79 1.37
N SER A 34 5.65 5.27 2.14
CA SER A 34 5.33 4.73 3.47
C SER A 34 4.83 3.28 3.42
N SER A 35 4.29 2.85 2.28
CA SER A 35 3.85 1.47 2.07
C SER A 35 4.92 0.54 1.49
N LYS A 36 6.10 1.08 1.19
CA LYS A 36 7.22 0.30 0.67
C LYS A 36 8.04 -0.32 1.80
N ASN A 37 8.49 -1.59 1.63
CA ASN A 37 9.38 -2.21 2.61
C ASN A 37 10.82 -1.72 2.43
N PRO A 38 11.41 -0.99 3.40
CA PRO A 38 12.77 -0.47 3.29
C PRO A 38 13.84 -1.57 3.17
N ASP A 39 13.63 -2.74 3.79
CA ASP A 39 14.57 -3.86 3.72
C ASP A 39 14.74 -4.41 2.28
N ILE A 40 13.74 -4.20 1.42
CA ILE A 40 13.78 -4.72 0.04
C ILE A 40 14.82 -3.99 -0.81
N ASP A 41 15.10 -2.72 -0.53
CA ASP A 41 16.08 -1.97 -1.31
C ASP A 41 17.47 -2.57 -1.18
N GLU A 42 17.85 -3.04 -0.01
CA GLU A 42 19.11 -3.74 0.22
C GLU A 42 19.06 -5.17 -0.32
N LEU A 43 18.02 -5.92 0.01
CA LEU A 43 17.89 -7.34 -0.34
C LEU A 43 17.80 -7.58 -1.85
N ALA A 44 17.14 -6.68 -2.58
CA ALA A 44 16.90 -6.78 -4.02
C ALA A 44 17.82 -5.89 -4.88
N LYS A 45 18.92 -5.39 -4.34
CA LYS A 45 19.83 -4.45 -5.01
C LYS A 45 20.26 -4.89 -6.42
N ASN A 46 20.43 -6.21 -6.64
CA ASN A 46 20.90 -6.80 -7.90
C ASN A 46 19.76 -7.50 -8.67
N LYS A 47 18.51 -7.15 -8.40
CA LYS A 47 17.34 -7.73 -9.07
C LYS A 47 16.62 -6.69 -9.89
N TYR A 48 15.94 -7.13 -10.93
CA TYR A 48 14.97 -6.26 -11.59
C TYR A 48 13.88 -5.90 -10.61
N ARG A 49 13.34 -4.69 -10.71
CA ARG A 49 12.36 -4.15 -9.76
C ARG A 49 11.17 -3.57 -10.49
N LEU A 50 9.98 -3.96 -10.05
CA LEU A 50 8.71 -3.42 -10.53
C LEU A 50 7.91 -2.92 -9.33
N ILE A 51 7.51 -1.65 -9.35
CA ILE A 51 6.59 -1.05 -8.38
C ILE A 51 5.17 -1.10 -8.96
N LEU A 52 4.24 -1.71 -8.25
CA LEU A 52 2.82 -1.67 -8.56
C LEU A 52 2.12 -0.70 -7.62
N LEU A 53 1.72 0.47 -8.13
CA LEU A 53 0.92 1.47 -7.43
C LEU A 53 -0.54 0.98 -7.41
N ASN A 54 -0.87 0.20 -6.38
CA ASN A 54 -2.20 -0.40 -6.23
C ASN A 54 -3.21 0.58 -5.62
N LYS A 55 -4.49 0.33 -5.83
CA LYS A 55 -5.60 1.23 -5.47
C LYS A 55 -5.45 2.62 -6.10
N SER A 56 -4.95 2.66 -7.32
CA SER A 56 -4.74 3.91 -8.05
C SER A 56 -6.05 4.67 -8.31
N ASP A 57 -7.18 4.00 -8.23
CA ASP A 57 -8.53 4.56 -8.25
C ASP A 57 -8.85 5.45 -7.03
N LEU A 58 -8.15 5.26 -5.91
CA LEU A 58 -8.32 6.00 -4.66
C LEU A 58 -7.29 7.13 -4.46
N ALA A 59 -6.27 7.18 -5.30
CA ALA A 59 -5.16 8.14 -5.21
C ALA A 59 -5.35 9.34 -6.15
N ASP A 60 -4.77 10.49 -5.80
CA ASP A 60 -4.71 11.66 -6.63
C ASP A 60 -3.89 11.37 -7.90
N ASP A 61 -4.46 11.64 -9.09
CA ASP A 61 -3.81 11.34 -10.36
C ASP A 61 -2.54 12.15 -10.60
N ALA A 62 -2.55 13.44 -10.24
CA ALA A 62 -1.41 14.33 -10.46
C ALA A 62 -0.24 13.95 -9.54
N VAL A 63 -0.53 13.57 -8.29
CA VAL A 63 0.50 13.11 -7.34
C VAL A 63 0.99 11.71 -7.73
N THR A 64 0.09 10.83 -8.17
CA THR A 64 0.46 9.49 -8.65
C THR A 64 1.40 9.57 -9.85
N ALA A 65 1.18 10.49 -10.80
CA ALA A 65 2.08 10.73 -11.93
C ALA A 65 3.48 11.18 -11.49
N LYS A 66 3.59 12.00 -10.42
CA LYS A 66 4.88 12.37 -9.84
C LYS A 66 5.60 11.16 -9.25
N TRP A 67 4.89 10.26 -8.59
CA TRP A 67 5.45 9.03 -8.05
C TRP A 67 5.90 8.05 -9.15
N GLU A 68 5.14 7.93 -10.24
CA GLU A 68 5.57 7.15 -11.41
C GLU A 68 6.91 7.66 -11.95
N LYS A 69 7.03 8.99 -12.12
CA LYS A 69 8.26 9.63 -12.58
C LYS A 69 9.42 9.38 -11.60
N TYR A 70 9.20 9.61 -10.31
CA TYR A 70 10.20 9.44 -9.25
C TYR A 70 10.79 8.02 -9.23
N TYR A 71 9.95 6.99 -9.27
CA TYR A 71 10.42 5.62 -9.27
C TYR A 71 11.09 5.25 -10.61
N SER A 72 10.59 5.74 -11.72
CA SER A 72 11.20 5.50 -13.04
C SER A 72 12.59 6.11 -13.14
N GLU A 73 12.80 7.32 -12.62
CA GLU A 73 14.10 7.99 -12.57
C GLU A 73 15.10 7.23 -11.66
N LYS A 74 14.62 6.47 -10.70
CA LYS A 74 15.42 5.55 -9.87
C LYS A 74 15.69 4.19 -10.51
N GLY A 75 15.24 3.98 -11.75
CA GLY A 75 15.46 2.73 -12.49
C GLY A 75 14.46 1.62 -12.19
N PHE A 76 13.34 1.92 -11.52
CA PHE A 76 12.26 0.96 -11.34
C PHE A 76 11.32 0.96 -12.54
N PHE A 77 10.80 -0.20 -12.89
CA PHE A 77 9.58 -0.27 -13.68
C PHE A 77 8.39 0.05 -12.80
N VAL A 78 7.39 0.76 -13.34
CA VAL A 78 6.24 1.22 -12.56
C VAL A 78 4.96 0.94 -13.33
N ALA A 79 3.91 0.52 -12.62
CA ALA A 79 2.57 0.41 -13.18
C ALA A 79 1.51 0.80 -12.15
N LYS A 80 0.48 1.51 -12.61
CA LYS A 80 -0.74 1.75 -11.84
C LYS A 80 -1.69 0.59 -12.00
N ILE A 81 -2.23 0.11 -10.89
CA ILE A 81 -3.21 -0.97 -10.89
C ILE A 81 -4.35 -0.70 -9.90
N ASN A 82 -5.48 -1.31 -10.18
CA ASN A 82 -6.51 -1.59 -9.19
C ASN A 82 -6.70 -3.11 -9.16
N ALA A 83 -6.05 -3.78 -8.22
CA ALA A 83 -6.08 -5.24 -8.13
C ALA A 83 -7.48 -5.79 -7.81
N ARG A 84 -8.35 -4.99 -7.17
CA ARG A 84 -9.73 -5.37 -6.86
C ARG A 84 -10.57 -5.51 -8.12
N ASP A 85 -10.45 -4.55 -9.05
CA ASP A 85 -11.29 -4.49 -10.25
C ASP A 85 -10.53 -5.01 -11.51
N GLY A 86 -9.29 -5.44 -11.34
CA GLY A 86 -8.45 -6.00 -12.39
C GLY A 86 -7.85 -4.98 -13.37
N VAL A 87 -8.02 -3.67 -13.09
CA VAL A 87 -7.49 -2.61 -13.95
C VAL A 87 -5.96 -2.63 -13.89
N GLY A 88 -5.29 -2.54 -15.04
CA GLY A 88 -3.84 -2.56 -15.16
C GLY A 88 -3.18 -3.95 -15.03
N MET A 89 -3.91 -4.98 -14.59
CA MET A 89 -3.34 -6.30 -14.33
C MET A 89 -2.82 -6.99 -15.62
N LYS A 90 -3.47 -6.75 -16.77
CA LYS A 90 -3.08 -7.34 -18.05
C LYS A 90 -1.71 -6.86 -18.55
N SER A 91 -1.30 -5.66 -18.20
CA SER A 91 -0.02 -5.08 -18.60
C SER A 91 1.19 -5.65 -17.83
N ILE A 92 0.98 -6.21 -16.64
CA ILE A 92 2.05 -6.69 -15.76
C ILE A 92 2.97 -7.69 -16.46
N ASN A 93 2.41 -8.64 -17.19
CA ASN A 93 3.20 -9.64 -17.91
C ASN A 93 4.17 -8.99 -18.92
N GLY A 94 3.67 -8.05 -19.73
CA GLY A 94 4.50 -7.31 -20.68
C GLY A 94 5.61 -6.50 -20.00
N ILE A 95 5.28 -5.82 -18.90
CA ILE A 95 6.24 -5.03 -18.13
C ILE A 95 7.32 -5.93 -17.50
N VAL A 96 6.95 -7.07 -16.96
CA VAL A 96 7.91 -8.04 -16.38
C VAL A 96 8.86 -8.58 -17.46
N GLN A 97 8.34 -8.89 -18.65
CA GLN A 97 9.16 -9.33 -19.77
C GLN A 97 10.12 -8.23 -20.25
N GLU A 98 9.66 -7.00 -20.35
CA GLU A 98 10.50 -5.85 -20.70
C GLU A 98 11.57 -5.61 -19.63
N ALA A 99 11.22 -5.62 -18.37
CA ALA A 99 12.15 -5.48 -17.26
C ALA A 99 13.24 -6.54 -17.26
N CYS A 100 12.91 -7.78 -17.64
CA CYS A 100 13.83 -8.91 -17.66
C CYS A 100 14.41 -9.19 -19.08
N ARG A 101 14.24 -8.27 -20.04
CA ARG A 101 14.65 -8.49 -21.43
C ARG A 101 16.10 -8.93 -21.58
N GLU A 102 17.03 -8.24 -20.93
CA GLU A 102 18.45 -8.59 -20.99
C GLU A 102 18.74 -10.01 -20.49
N LYS A 103 18.06 -10.41 -19.42
CA LYS A 103 18.16 -11.78 -18.89
C LYS A 103 17.63 -12.80 -19.89
N ILE A 104 16.47 -12.54 -20.47
CA ILE A 104 15.84 -13.44 -21.46
C ILE A 104 16.76 -13.61 -22.66
N GLU A 105 17.35 -12.54 -23.18
CA GLU A 105 18.29 -12.56 -24.29
C GLU A 105 19.57 -13.35 -23.96
N ARG A 106 20.11 -13.13 -22.76
CA ARG A 106 21.28 -13.87 -22.27
C ARG A 106 21.01 -15.36 -22.15
N ASP A 107 19.85 -15.74 -21.61
CA ASP A 107 19.45 -17.15 -21.49
C ASP A 107 19.28 -17.78 -22.86
N ARG A 108 18.63 -17.09 -23.83
CA ARG A 108 18.50 -17.54 -25.24
C ARG A 108 19.86 -17.76 -25.90
N LYS A 109 20.83 -16.86 -25.73
CA LYS A 109 22.19 -17.02 -26.26
C LYS A 109 22.91 -18.25 -25.68
N ARG A 110 22.51 -18.71 -24.49
CA ARG A 110 23.00 -19.93 -23.84
C ARG A 110 22.26 -21.19 -24.19
N GLY A 111 21.27 -21.11 -25.13
CA GLY A 111 20.43 -22.21 -25.51
C GLY A 111 19.29 -22.53 -24.52
N ILE A 112 19.08 -21.69 -23.50
CA ILE A 112 18.01 -21.86 -22.53
C ILE A 112 16.74 -21.20 -23.09
N ILE A 113 15.88 -22.03 -23.66
CA ILE A 113 14.62 -21.60 -24.26
C ILE A 113 13.48 -21.90 -23.29
N ASN A 114 12.52 -20.98 -23.15
CA ASN A 114 11.30 -21.16 -22.36
C ASN A 114 11.48 -21.28 -20.83
N ARG A 115 12.59 -20.76 -20.28
CA ARG A 115 12.68 -20.61 -18.82
C ARG A 115 11.75 -19.50 -18.36
N PRO A 116 10.79 -19.78 -17.45
CA PRO A 116 9.94 -18.73 -16.90
C PRO A 116 10.75 -17.74 -16.06
N ILE A 117 10.32 -16.49 -16.06
CA ILE A 117 10.84 -15.46 -15.16
C ILE A 117 10.32 -15.76 -13.76
N ARG A 118 11.23 -15.82 -12.80
CA ARG A 118 10.89 -16.02 -11.40
C ARG A 118 10.72 -14.69 -10.71
N ALA A 119 9.51 -14.42 -10.23
CA ALA A 119 9.16 -13.20 -9.55
C ALA A 119 8.80 -13.46 -8.08
N MET A 120 9.17 -12.53 -7.22
CA MET A 120 8.71 -12.46 -5.83
C MET A 120 7.82 -11.25 -5.68
N ILE A 121 6.62 -11.42 -5.09
CA ILE A 121 5.76 -10.31 -4.75
C ILE A 121 5.97 -9.99 -3.27
N VAL A 122 6.25 -8.71 -3.00
CA VAL A 122 6.35 -8.16 -1.66
C VAL A 122 5.40 -6.98 -1.52
N GLY A 123 4.78 -6.81 -0.37
CA GLY A 123 3.82 -5.73 -0.15
C GLY A 123 3.36 -5.69 1.28
N ILE A 124 2.53 -4.68 1.61
CA ILE A 124 1.93 -4.59 2.93
C ILE A 124 0.90 -5.71 3.08
N PRO A 125 1.00 -6.53 4.13
CA PRO A 125 -0.06 -7.47 4.43
C PRO A 125 -1.34 -6.67 4.74
N LYS A 126 -2.44 -7.06 4.11
CA LYS A 126 -3.74 -6.58 4.54
C LYS A 126 -3.98 -7.13 5.94
N VAL A 127 -4.22 -6.26 6.93
CA VAL A 127 -4.69 -6.69 8.24
C VAL A 127 -6.12 -7.21 8.06
N GLY A 128 -6.23 -8.48 7.73
CA GLY A 128 -7.47 -9.22 7.76
C GLY A 128 -7.43 -10.18 8.95
N ASN A 129 -8.57 -10.52 9.53
CA ASN A 129 -8.73 -11.34 10.72
C ASN A 129 -8.17 -12.78 10.64
N LYS A 130 -7.35 -13.10 9.67
CA LYS A 130 -6.57 -14.34 9.60
C LYS A 130 -5.19 -14.00 9.06
N PRO A 131 -4.12 -14.15 9.85
CA PRO A 131 -2.77 -14.18 9.29
C PRO A 131 -2.74 -15.27 8.23
N GLY A 132 -2.39 -14.90 7.00
CA GLY A 132 -2.23 -15.83 5.89
C GLY A 132 -1.17 -16.87 6.26
N VAL A 133 -1.60 -18.05 6.59
CA VAL A 133 -0.71 -19.17 6.90
C VAL A 133 -0.29 -19.79 5.59
N THR A 134 0.66 -19.15 4.88
CA THR A 134 1.36 -19.82 3.80
C THR A 134 2.30 -20.84 4.43
N LYS A 135 1.88 -22.10 4.46
CA LYS A 135 2.69 -23.24 4.91
C LYS A 135 3.65 -23.65 3.80
N GLY A 136 4.83 -23.06 3.78
CA GLY A 136 5.92 -23.43 2.85
C GLY A 136 5.99 -22.58 1.58
N LYS A 137 7.08 -22.73 0.82
CA LYS A 137 7.32 -22.06 -0.44
C LYS A 137 6.41 -22.65 -1.52
N GLN A 138 5.57 -21.82 -2.11
CA GLN A 138 4.72 -22.23 -3.22
C GLN A 138 5.06 -21.41 -4.47
N TRP A 139 5.28 -22.09 -5.60
CA TRP A 139 5.42 -21.47 -6.89
C TRP A 139 4.08 -21.46 -7.61
N ILE A 140 3.60 -20.29 -7.95
CA ILE A 140 2.33 -20.07 -8.68
C ILE A 140 2.67 -19.63 -10.08
N ARG A 141 2.17 -20.34 -11.09
CA ARG A 141 2.36 -19.93 -12.49
C ARG A 141 1.36 -18.84 -12.89
N LEU A 142 1.91 -17.73 -13.37
CA LEU A 142 1.15 -16.67 -14.04
C LEU A 142 1.36 -16.79 -15.56
N GLY A 143 0.41 -17.42 -16.23
CA GLY A 143 0.51 -17.72 -17.65
C GLY A 143 1.66 -18.69 -17.97
N LYS A 144 2.28 -18.53 -19.16
CA LYS A 144 3.36 -19.42 -19.61
C LYS A 144 4.76 -19.00 -19.18
N ASN A 145 4.94 -17.71 -18.84
CA ASN A 145 6.26 -17.06 -18.81
C ASN A 145 6.69 -16.56 -17.43
N ILE A 146 5.84 -16.61 -16.41
CA ILE A 146 6.14 -16.09 -15.08
C ILE A 146 5.79 -17.13 -14.02
N GLU A 147 6.71 -17.39 -13.12
CA GLU A 147 6.51 -18.11 -11.87
C GLU A 147 6.63 -17.15 -10.70
N LEU A 148 5.57 -17.05 -9.89
CA LEU A 148 5.55 -16.26 -8.67
C LEU A 148 5.92 -17.12 -7.48
N LEU A 149 6.85 -16.66 -6.68
CA LEU A 149 7.06 -17.20 -5.34
C LEU A 149 6.09 -16.50 -4.39
N ASP A 150 5.17 -17.28 -3.83
CA ASP A 150 4.29 -16.81 -2.76
C ASP A 150 5.12 -16.65 -1.48
N THR A 151 5.27 -15.41 -1.05
CA THR A 151 5.97 -15.08 0.20
C THR A 151 4.95 -14.60 1.21
N PRO A 152 5.03 -15.08 2.48
CA PRO A 152 4.19 -14.52 3.53
C PRO A 152 4.43 -13.01 3.62
N GLY A 153 3.35 -12.25 3.76
CA GLY A 153 3.43 -10.81 3.95
C GLY A 153 4.34 -10.48 5.13
N ILE A 154 5.43 -9.78 4.87
CA ILE A 154 6.38 -9.41 5.92
C ILE A 154 6.00 -8.04 6.42
N LEU A 155 5.54 -7.99 7.67
CA LEU A 155 5.33 -6.75 8.40
C LEU A 155 6.68 -6.09 8.72
N TRP A 156 6.69 -4.77 8.70
CA TRP A 156 7.83 -4.00 9.19
C TRP A 156 8.12 -4.28 10.65
N PRO A 157 9.38 -4.36 11.02
CA PRO A 157 9.74 -4.61 12.40
C PRO A 157 9.46 -3.45 13.34
N LYS A 158 9.60 -2.24 12.88
CA LYS A 158 9.44 -1.03 13.67
C LYS A 158 9.29 0.16 12.73
N PHE A 159 8.35 1.02 13.01
CA PHE A 159 8.28 2.33 12.37
C PHE A 159 9.13 3.27 13.19
N ASP A 160 10.32 3.62 12.70
CA ASP A 160 11.17 4.62 13.35
C ASP A 160 10.63 6.04 13.10
N ASP A 161 9.74 6.19 12.11
CA ASP A 161 9.05 7.43 11.77
C ASP A 161 7.55 7.31 12.10
N GLU A 162 7.09 8.12 13.06
CA GLU A 162 5.68 8.18 13.46
C GLU A 162 4.75 8.57 12.30
N ALA A 163 5.25 9.39 11.36
CA ALA A 163 4.47 9.77 10.18
C ALA A 163 4.18 8.58 9.26
N VAL A 164 5.10 7.63 9.13
CA VAL A 164 4.88 6.37 8.41
C VAL A 164 3.81 5.54 9.12
N GLY A 165 3.91 5.41 10.44
CA GLY A 165 2.92 4.70 11.26
C GLY A 165 1.52 5.29 11.09
N LEU A 166 1.40 6.61 11.12
CA LEU A 166 0.14 7.33 10.96
C LEU A 166 -0.46 7.11 9.56
N ARG A 167 0.33 7.20 8.50
CA ARG A 167 -0.14 6.93 7.12
C ARG A 167 -0.61 5.49 6.93
N LEU A 168 0.10 4.53 7.52
CA LEU A 168 -0.32 3.12 7.51
C LEU A 168 -1.63 2.89 8.29
N ALA A 169 -1.83 3.63 9.38
CA ALA A 169 -3.10 3.61 10.12
C ALA A 169 -4.25 4.18 9.26
N TYR A 170 -4.03 5.28 8.54
CA TYR A 170 -5.04 5.84 7.64
C TYR A 170 -5.56 4.84 6.61
N ILE A 171 -4.67 4.07 5.98
CA ILE A 171 -5.08 3.08 4.97
C ILE A 171 -5.58 1.75 5.53
N GLY A 172 -5.61 1.59 6.88
CA GLY A 172 -6.06 0.38 7.56
C GLY A 172 -5.09 -0.79 7.50
N SER A 173 -3.77 -0.51 7.44
CA SER A 173 -2.71 -1.54 7.52
C SER A 173 -2.32 -1.87 8.95
N ILE A 174 -2.75 -1.07 9.91
CA ILE A 174 -2.62 -1.30 11.35
C ILE A 174 -4.00 -1.60 11.92
N ASN A 175 -4.08 -2.52 12.89
CA ASN A 175 -5.37 -2.86 13.53
C ASN A 175 -5.89 -1.67 14.33
N ASP A 176 -7.12 -1.23 14.04
CA ASP A 176 -7.77 -0.10 14.69
C ASP A 176 -8.02 -0.34 16.19
N GLU A 177 -8.11 -1.60 16.65
CA GLU A 177 -8.32 -1.96 18.06
C GLU A 177 -7.17 -1.50 18.98
N ILE A 178 -5.97 -1.29 18.42
CA ILE A 178 -4.78 -0.85 19.17
C ILE A 178 -4.53 0.65 19.03
N LEU A 179 -5.39 1.36 18.29
CA LEU A 179 -5.23 2.76 17.94
C LEU A 179 -6.32 3.62 18.58
N ASN A 180 -5.99 4.82 18.98
CA ASN A 180 -7.00 5.84 19.25
C ASN A 180 -7.50 6.41 17.91
N VAL A 181 -8.63 5.88 17.42
CA VAL A 181 -9.17 6.25 16.10
C VAL A 181 -9.54 7.74 16.04
N THR A 182 -9.96 8.34 17.17
CA THR A 182 -10.29 9.77 17.24
C THR A 182 -9.07 10.64 17.05
N ASP A 183 -7.92 10.32 17.68
CA ASP A 183 -6.68 11.08 17.48
C ASP A 183 -6.19 10.99 16.03
N ILE A 184 -6.29 9.80 15.43
CA ILE A 184 -5.92 9.57 14.03
C ILE A 184 -6.84 10.36 13.09
N ALA A 185 -8.13 10.42 13.37
CA ALA A 185 -9.10 11.20 12.60
C ALA A 185 -8.82 12.70 12.68
N VAL A 186 -8.41 13.21 13.84
CA VAL A 186 -7.98 14.60 14.03
C VAL A 186 -6.80 14.93 13.12
N GLU A 187 -5.78 14.09 13.11
CA GLU A 187 -4.60 14.29 12.24
C GLU A 187 -4.95 14.19 10.75
N LEU A 188 -5.84 13.27 10.37
CA LEU A 188 -6.35 13.19 9.00
C LEU A 188 -7.10 14.47 8.60
N ILE A 189 -7.93 15.04 9.46
CA ILE A 189 -8.64 16.29 9.20
C ILE A 189 -7.66 17.44 8.97
N LYS A 190 -6.63 17.58 9.82
CA LYS A 190 -5.57 18.60 9.63
C LYS A 190 -4.92 18.47 8.26
N PHE A 191 -4.57 17.25 7.86
CA PHE A 191 -3.99 16.99 6.55
C PHE A 191 -4.95 17.37 5.41
N LEU A 192 -6.23 17.00 5.51
CA LEU A 192 -7.25 17.32 4.50
C LEU A 192 -7.50 18.83 4.41
N GLN A 193 -7.56 19.53 5.52
CA GLN A 193 -7.70 21.00 5.54
C GLN A 193 -6.55 21.70 4.81
N ALA A 194 -5.33 21.20 4.99
CA ALA A 194 -4.14 21.79 4.37
C ALA A 194 -4.00 21.47 2.87
N ASN A 195 -4.38 20.27 2.43
CA ASN A 195 -4.07 19.77 1.09
C ASN A 195 -5.30 19.52 0.21
N TYR A 196 -6.46 19.28 0.80
CA TYR A 196 -7.71 18.91 0.13
C TYR A 196 -8.91 19.62 0.78
N CYS A 197 -8.86 20.94 0.88
CA CYS A 197 -9.74 21.77 1.72
C CYS A 197 -11.24 21.61 1.45
N GLN A 198 -11.65 21.23 0.25
CA GLN A 198 -13.07 21.09 -0.10
C GLN A 198 -13.67 19.70 0.18
N THR A 199 -12.81 18.71 0.42
CA THR A 199 -13.22 17.29 0.50
C THR A 199 -14.25 17.03 1.59
N LEU A 200 -14.02 17.53 2.79
CA LEU A 200 -14.91 17.34 3.94
C LEU A 200 -16.24 18.09 3.74
N THR A 201 -16.18 19.31 3.22
CA THR A 201 -17.37 20.11 2.89
C THR A 201 -18.24 19.41 1.84
N GLN A 202 -17.63 18.91 0.77
CA GLN A 202 -18.36 18.18 -0.29
C GLN A 202 -18.98 16.89 0.22
N ARG A 203 -18.25 16.14 1.08
CA ARG A 203 -18.72 14.84 1.57
C ARG A 203 -19.81 14.94 2.64
N TYR A 204 -19.66 15.87 3.58
CA TYR A 204 -20.51 15.95 4.78
C TYR A 204 -21.45 17.14 4.81
N ASN A 205 -21.29 18.11 3.89
CA ASN A 205 -22.01 19.39 3.89
C ASN A 205 -21.84 20.13 5.22
N ILE A 206 -20.59 20.33 5.61
CA ILE A 206 -20.14 20.98 6.85
C ILE A 206 -19.14 22.10 6.52
N GLU A 207 -18.92 23.00 7.47
CA GLU A 207 -17.75 23.87 7.44
C GLU A 207 -16.53 23.09 7.90
N SER A 208 -15.55 22.95 7.00
CA SER A 208 -14.37 22.12 7.26
C SER A 208 -13.14 22.91 7.75
N THR A 209 -13.30 24.20 8.01
CA THR A 209 -12.24 25.07 8.55
C THR A 209 -12.24 25.09 10.08
N GLY A 210 -11.09 25.44 10.67
CA GLY A 210 -10.96 25.60 12.13
C GLY A 210 -10.53 24.34 12.86
N ASP A 211 -10.99 24.19 14.11
CA ASP A 211 -10.58 23.11 14.99
C ASP A 211 -11.06 21.74 14.48
N PRO A 212 -10.15 20.76 14.25
CA PRO A 212 -10.51 19.42 13.80
C PRO A 212 -11.52 18.69 14.70
N VAL A 213 -11.49 18.95 16.01
CA VAL A 213 -12.45 18.35 16.94
C VAL A 213 -13.87 18.88 16.69
N GLN A 214 -14.00 20.16 16.36
CA GLN A 214 -15.29 20.74 15.96
C GLN A 214 -15.77 20.19 14.62
N VAL A 215 -14.84 19.90 13.69
CA VAL A 215 -15.17 19.23 12.42
C VAL A 215 -15.72 17.82 12.69
N ILE A 216 -15.13 17.05 13.61
CA ILE A 216 -15.67 15.74 14.01
C ILE A 216 -17.07 15.89 14.63
N ALA A 217 -17.30 16.90 15.46
CA ALA A 217 -18.62 17.18 16.05
C ALA A 217 -19.67 17.44 14.96
N GLN A 218 -19.34 18.27 13.97
CA GLN A 218 -20.23 18.54 12.82
C GLN A 218 -20.52 17.27 12.00
N ILE A 219 -19.50 16.41 11.79
CA ILE A 219 -19.71 15.09 11.13
C ILE A 219 -20.65 14.24 11.97
N ALA A 220 -20.46 14.20 13.30
CA ALA A 220 -21.32 13.45 14.21
C ALA A 220 -22.78 13.90 14.13
N GLU A 221 -23.03 15.20 14.14
CA GLU A 221 -24.35 15.78 13.99
C GLU A 221 -24.99 15.41 12.64
N LYS A 222 -24.28 15.67 11.54
CA LYS A 222 -24.75 15.42 10.17
C LYS A 222 -25.04 13.95 9.89
N ARG A 223 -24.29 13.05 10.50
CA ARG A 223 -24.40 11.60 10.33
C ARG A 223 -25.16 10.89 11.45
N GLN A 224 -25.72 11.67 12.38
CA GLN A 224 -26.48 11.14 13.53
C GLN A 224 -25.68 10.10 14.33
N CYS A 225 -24.41 10.39 14.55
CA CYS A 225 -23.56 9.61 15.44
C CYS A 225 -23.86 10.04 16.88
N ILE A 226 -24.82 9.39 17.52
CA ILE A 226 -25.32 9.75 18.83
C ILE A 226 -25.22 8.55 19.76
N LYS A 227 -24.76 8.77 21.01
CA LYS A 227 -24.72 7.78 22.09
C LYS A 227 -26.09 7.63 22.75
N LYS A 228 -26.28 6.54 23.51
CA LYS A 228 -27.40 6.39 24.40
C LYS A 228 -27.37 7.55 25.42
N GLY A 229 -28.36 8.45 25.36
CA GLY A 229 -28.39 9.67 26.17
C GLY A 229 -28.41 10.97 25.40
N GLY A 230 -28.22 10.93 24.03
CA GLY A 230 -28.34 12.09 23.16
C GLY A 230 -27.07 12.87 22.94
N GLU A 231 -25.95 12.45 23.53
CA GLU A 231 -24.62 13.07 23.30
C GLU A 231 -24.01 12.63 21.97
N LEU A 232 -23.17 13.49 21.36
CA LEU A 232 -22.44 13.18 20.15
C LEU A 232 -21.45 12.04 20.40
N ASP A 233 -21.42 11.10 19.46
CA ASP A 233 -20.49 9.97 19.46
C ASP A 233 -19.29 10.26 18.56
N TYR A 234 -18.25 10.86 19.13
CA TYR A 234 -17.01 11.22 18.42
C TYR A 234 -16.27 10.01 17.89
N ASP A 235 -16.27 8.89 18.62
CA ASP A 235 -15.59 7.66 18.19
C ASP A 235 -16.24 7.08 16.95
N LYS A 236 -17.58 7.05 16.93
CA LYS A 236 -18.35 6.61 15.77
C LYS A 236 -18.19 7.53 14.57
N ALA A 237 -18.14 8.85 14.79
CA ALA A 237 -17.92 9.83 13.72
C ALA A 237 -16.49 9.72 13.15
N SER A 238 -15.49 9.52 14.01
CA SER A 238 -14.09 9.30 13.62
C SER A 238 -13.93 8.01 12.83
N ALA A 239 -14.52 6.92 13.28
CA ALA A 239 -14.53 5.65 12.54
C ALA A 239 -15.19 5.79 11.16
N LEU A 240 -16.31 6.52 11.07
CA LEU A 240 -16.98 6.80 9.80
C LEU A 240 -16.09 7.61 8.85
N LEU A 241 -15.38 8.62 9.34
CA LEU A 241 -14.45 9.41 8.55
C LEU A 241 -13.32 8.53 7.99
N MET A 242 -12.73 7.67 8.83
CA MET A 242 -11.69 6.73 8.43
C MET A 242 -12.19 5.75 7.37
N ASP A 243 -13.39 5.21 7.52
CA ASP A 243 -14.01 4.32 6.54
C ASP A 243 -14.28 5.02 5.21
N ASP A 244 -14.76 6.27 5.26
CA ASP A 244 -15.01 7.08 4.07
C ASP A 244 -13.70 7.41 3.33
N PHE A 245 -12.60 7.67 4.05
CA PHE A 245 -11.29 7.81 3.45
C PHE A 245 -10.80 6.49 2.82
N ARG A 246 -10.86 5.39 3.55
CA ARG A 246 -10.39 4.07 3.10
C ARG A 246 -11.16 3.54 1.89
N SER A 247 -12.45 3.85 1.81
CA SER A 247 -13.33 3.45 0.71
C SER A 247 -13.33 4.40 -0.48
N GLY A 248 -12.63 5.55 -0.40
CA GLY A 248 -12.57 6.55 -1.47
C GLY A 248 -13.80 7.47 -1.56
N LYS A 249 -14.69 7.45 -0.59
CA LYS A 249 -15.88 8.34 -0.55
C LYS A 249 -15.53 9.80 -0.29
N LEU A 250 -14.32 10.07 0.19
CA LEU A 250 -13.77 11.42 0.31
C LEU A 250 -13.15 11.93 -1.01
N GLY A 251 -13.16 11.12 -2.07
CA GLY A 251 -12.46 11.42 -3.31
C GLY A 251 -11.06 10.79 -3.38
N ARG A 252 -10.31 11.21 -4.38
CA ARG A 252 -8.96 10.67 -4.66
C ARG A 252 -7.93 11.50 -3.91
N ILE A 253 -7.27 10.87 -2.95
CA ILE A 253 -6.37 11.54 -2.01
C ILE A 253 -5.06 10.76 -1.92
N THR A 254 -3.94 11.49 -2.00
CA THR A 254 -2.60 10.94 -1.74
C THR A 254 -1.97 11.70 -0.57
N LEU A 255 -1.42 10.95 0.38
CA LEU A 255 -0.98 11.47 1.67
C LEU A 255 0.50 11.88 1.70
N GLU A 256 1.23 11.63 0.63
CA GLU A 256 2.65 11.95 0.53
C GLU A 256 3.06 12.26 -0.91
N THR A 257 4.09 13.08 -1.06
CA THR A 257 4.70 13.43 -2.34
C THR A 257 6.14 12.92 -2.41
N PRO A 258 6.67 12.64 -3.60
CA PRO A 258 8.07 12.23 -3.77
C PRO A 258 9.06 13.30 -3.39
#